data_6521ff8fd3762d605a7f314e0372858f
#
_entry.id   6521ff8fd3762d605a7f314e0372858f
#
_cell.length_a   1.000
_cell.length_b   1.000
_cell.length_c   1.000
_cell.angle_alpha   90.00
_cell.angle_beta   90.00
_cell.angle_gamma   90.00
#
_symmetry.space_group_name_H-M   'P 1'
#
loop_
_entity.id
_entity.type
_entity.pdbx_description
1 polymer ?
#
loop_
_entity_poly.entity_id
_entity_poly.type
_entity_poly.pdbx_seq_one_letter_code
_entity_poly.pdbx_strand_id
1 'polypeptide(L)' 'MELGEKLRLARLEAGLSQRALCGDEITRNMLSRIENGAARPSMKTLRFLAARLGKPVS' A
#
# COMPACT_ATOMS: atom_id res chain seq x y z
N MET A 1 7.91 2.95 -13.18
CA MET A 1 6.65 2.73 -12.43
C MET A 1 6.81 3.31 -11.04
N GLU A 2 5.89 4.16 -10.64
CA GLU A 2 5.94 4.80 -9.33
C GLU A 2 5.58 3.82 -8.21
N LEU A 3 6.06 4.13 -7.01
CA LEU A 3 5.81 3.29 -5.84
C LEU A 3 4.31 3.07 -5.60
N GLY A 4 3.53 4.14 -5.67
CA GLY A 4 2.08 4.03 -5.45
C GLY A 4 1.42 3.08 -6.43
N GLU A 5 1.82 3.15 -7.69
CA GLU A 5 1.29 2.26 -8.72
C GLU A 5 1.70 0.81 -8.47
N LYS A 6 2.95 0.59 -8.05
CA LYS A 6 3.41 -0.75 -7.69
C LYS A 6 2.61 -1.34 -6.54
N LEU A 7 2.35 -0.52 -5.52
CA LEU A 7 1.55 -0.94 -4.37
C LEU A 7 0.13 -1.31 -4.80
N ARG A 8 -0.46 -0.48 -5.65
CA ARG A 8 -1.81 -0.73 -6.14
C ARG A 8 -1.88 -2.05 -6.93
N LEU A 9 -0.94 -2.26 -7.84
CA LEU A 9 -0.92 -3.47 -8.63
C LEU A 9 -0.70 -4.71 -7.77
N ALA A 10 0.22 -4.63 -6.81
CA ALA A 10 0.47 -5.74 -5.89
C ALA A 10 -0.78 -6.05 -5.07
N ARG A 11 -1.50 -5.01 -4.64
CA ARG A 11 -2.76 -5.18 -3.90
C ARG A 11 -3.80 -5.91 -4.76
N LEU A 12 -3.96 -5.48 -6.00
CA LEU A 12 -4.92 -6.11 -6.91
C LEU A 12 -4.55 -7.56 -7.21
N GLU A 13 -3.25 -7.84 -7.40
CA GLU A 13 -2.79 -9.20 -7.60
C GLU A 13 -3.08 -10.10 -6.40
N ALA A 14 -2.98 -9.52 -5.20
CA ALA A 14 -3.26 -10.24 -3.96
C ALA A 14 -4.76 -10.40 -3.70
N GLY A 15 -5.60 -9.77 -4.51
CA GLY A 15 -7.05 -9.85 -4.34
C GLY A 15 -7.56 -9.06 -3.15
N LEU A 16 -6.82 -8.05 -2.71
CA LEU A 16 -7.19 -7.27 -1.53
C LEU A 16 -7.85 -5.96 -1.90
N SER A 17 -8.90 -5.60 -1.14
CA SER A 17 -9.47 -4.26 -1.20
C SER A 17 -8.51 -3.29 -0.50
N GLN A 18 -8.69 -1.99 -0.73
CA GLN A 18 -7.93 -0.98 0.01
C GLN A 18 -8.14 -1.14 1.51
N ARG A 19 -9.39 -1.35 1.92
CA ARG A 19 -9.71 -1.51 3.33
C ARG A 19 -9.03 -2.72 3.94
N ALA A 20 -9.01 -3.84 3.23
CA ALA A 20 -8.37 -5.06 3.72
C ALA A 20 -6.87 -4.85 3.87
N LEU A 21 -6.23 -4.14 2.93
CA LEU A 21 -4.81 -3.87 3.01
C LEU A 21 -4.47 -2.91 4.15
N CYS A 22 -5.32 -1.90 4.37
CA CYS A 22 -5.06 -0.89 5.42
C CYS A 22 -5.00 -1.47 6.83
N GLY A 23 -5.85 -2.46 7.11
CA GLY A 23 -5.98 -2.93 8.49
C GLY A 23 -6.27 -1.78 9.43
N ASP A 24 -5.57 -1.75 10.56
CA ASP A 24 -5.69 -0.67 11.54
C ASP A 24 -4.53 0.32 11.47
N GLU A 25 -3.62 0.14 10.53
CA GLU A 25 -2.39 0.93 10.48
C GLU A 25 -2.59 2.29 9.80
N ILE A 26 -3.34 2.31 8.70
CA ILE A 26 -3.60 3.54 7.96
C ILE A 26 -5.06 3.57 7.52
N THR A 27 -5.54 4.76 7.15
CA THR A 27 -6.90 4.91 6.65
C THR A 27 -6.95 4.55 5.16
N ARG A 28 -8.12 4.17 4.68
CA ARG A 28 -8.33 3.92 3.26
C ARG A 28 -8.03 5.18 2.43
N ASN A 29 -8.39 6.34 2.97
CA ASN A 29 -8.13 7.60 2.30
C ASN A 29 -6.63 7.83 2.10
N MET A 30 -5.84 7.55 3.14
CA MET A 30 -4.39 7.68 3.04
C MET A 30 -3.83 6.69 2.01
N LEU A 31 -4.29 5.44 2.03
CA LEU A 31 -3.82 4.46 1.05
C LEU A 31 -4.16 4.89 -0.38
N SER A 32 -5.36 5.43 -0.60
CA SER A 32 -5.76 5.92 -1.90
C SER A 32 -4.80 7.02 -2.38
N ARG A 33 -4.44 7.94 -1.51
CA ARG A 33 -3.49 9.01 -1.85
C ARG A 33 -2.11 8.46 -2.17
N ILE A 34 -1.67 7.45 -1.43
CA ILE A 34 -0.38 6.81 -1.70
C ILE A 34 -0.41 6.13 -3.07
N GLU A 35 -1.46 5.40 -3.37
CA GLU A 35 -1.59 4.70 -4.64
C GLU A 35 -1.66 5.65 -5.82
N ASN A 36 -2.21 6.83 -5.63
CA ASN A 36 -2.32 7.85 -6.69
C ASN A 36 -1.09 8.76 -6.79
N GLY A 37 -0.10 8.54 -5.93
CA GLY A 37 1.12 9.35 -5.94
C GLY A 37 0.96 10.70 -5.26
N ALA A 38 -0.17 10.95 -4.57
CA ALA A 38 -0.42 12.21 -3.90
C ALA A 38 0.22 12.27 -2.51
N ALA A 39 0.64 11.14 -1.96
CA ALA A 39 1.29 11.07 -0.67
C ALA A 39 2.34 9.96 -0.70
N ARG A 40 3.39 10.12 0.10
CA ARG A 40 4.42 9.10 0.25
C ARG A 40 4.24 8.37 1.57
N PRO A 41 4.34 7.04 1.60
CA PRO A 41 4.28 6.33 2.87
C PRO A 41 5.59 6.52 3.64
N SER A 42 5.48 6.58 4.97
CA SER A 42 6.66 6.52 5.83
C SER A 42 7.27 5.12 5.69
N MET A 43 8.52 4.95 6.16
CA MET A 43 9.14 3.62 6.15
C MET A 43 8.33 2.62 6.95
N LYS A 44 7.78 3.04 8.08
CA LYS A 44 6.93 2.18 8.90
C LYS A 44 5.70 1.71 8.11
N THR A 45 5.03 2.64 7.45
CA THR A 45 3.85 2.32 6.64
C THR A 45 4.21 1.42 5.47
N LEU A 46 5.32 1.73 4.80
CA LEU A 46 5.75 0.93 3.65
C LEU A 46 6.05 -0.51 4.06
N ARG A 47 6.75 -0.70 5.19
CA ARG A 47 7.03 -2.04 5.70
C ARG A 47 5.75 -2.79 6.04
N PHE A 48 4.79 -2.09 6.64
CA PHE A 48 3.50 -2.69 6.95
C PHE A 48 2.80 -3.17 5.68
N LEU A 49 2.73 -2.32 4.66
CA LEU A 49 2.07 -2.66 3.41
C LEU A 49 2.79 -3.81 2.71
N ALA A 50 4.11 -3.77 2.66
CA ALA A 50 4.90 -4.82 2.02
C ALA A 50 4.69 -6.17 2.72
N ALA A 51 4.66 -6.17 4.05
CA ALA A 51 4.43 -7.40 4.81
C ALA A 51 3.06 -7.99 4.52
N ARG A 52 2.04 -7.16 4.44
CA ARG A 52 0.69 -7.65 4.15
C ARG A 52 0.56 -8.16 2.71
N LEU A 53 1.33 -7.60 1.80
CA LEU A 53 1.32 -8.02 0.40
C LEU A 53 2.26 -9.21 0.15
N GLY A 54 3.08 -9.59 1.13
CA GLY A 54 4.06 -10.66 0.96
C GLY A 54 5.20 -10.29 0.02
N LYS A 55 5.50 -9.01 -0.10
CA LYS A 55 6.55 -8.51 -1.00
C LYS A 55 7.70 -7.92 -0.19
N PRO A 56 8.93 -7.97 -0.73
CA PRO A 56 10.07 -7.31 -0.06
C PRO A 56 9.95 -5.78 -0.15
N VAL A 57 10.55 -5.10 0.80
CA VAL A 57 10.52 -3.63 0.86
C VAL A 57 11.37 -2.99 -0.24
N SER A 58 12.48 -3.58 -0.55
CA SER A 58 13.45 -3.03 -1.52
C SER A 58 12.97 -3.06 -2.95
#